data_2880470bcf96e49fe2aa07ed3b7f77fd
#
_entry.id   2880470bcf96e49fe2aa07ed3b7f77fd
#
_cell.length_a   1.000
_cell.length_b   1.000
_cell.length_c   1.000
_cell.angle_alpha   90.00
_cell.angle_beta   90.00
_cell.angle_gamma   90.00
#
_symmetry.space_group_name_H-M   'P 1'
#
loop_
_entity.id
_entity.type
_entity.pdbx_description
1 polymer ?
#
loop_
_entity_poly.entity_id
_entity_poly.type
_entity_poly.pdbx_seq_one_letter_code
_entity_poly.pdbx_strand_id
1 'polypeptide(L)'
;VHDWLYTNAGSEKVLDSILKCFPAERVFSLVDFLADADRHFLRGIPVTTSFLQKMPFCRTQRRLYLPLMPLAVESLDVSGADLVISSSAAIAKGVLTHGEQLHLCYCHSPARYAWDLTKDYLGSDSFLDTLKGALARPVFHYFRLWDAGSANRVDHFIANSRYTARRLRRFYGRESTVIFPPVDVDRFPLEEHKEDFFITVSRLVPYKKVDLIVAACARLGKKLLVVGEGPEMAKIKALCRGSVELLGWQPDEVVVDLVRRARGFIFAAREEFGIAGVEAQAAGTPVIAFGAGGSLETIKGIFPGSHPQPGTTGVFFREQETPSLIEALEWFEGCRGEIDPQACRQNAVRFDRPRFEQEFKQFVLEKYEQFQKL
;
A
#
# COMPACT_ATOMS: atom_id res chain seq x y z
N VAL A 1 -10.16 14.12 -5.26
CA VAL A 1 -8.74 14.55 -5.29
C VAL A 1 -7.84 13.35 -5.04
N HIS A 2 -6.76 13.19 -5.80
CA HIS A 2 -5.81 12.08 -5.64
C HIS A 2 -4.39 12.64 -5.59
N ASP A 3 -3.46 11.99 -4.86
CA ASP A 3 -2.11 12.54 -4.66
C ASP A 3 -1.37 12.78 -5.99
N TRP A 4 -1.22 11.72 -6.79
CA TRP A 4 -0.52 11.74 -8.08
C TRP A 4 -0.88 10.51 -8.92
N LEU A 5 -0.86 10.65 -10.22
CA LEU A 5 -1.15 9.60 -11.18
C LEU A 5 0.12 9.26 -11.98
N TYR A 6 0.80 8.17 -11.61
CA TYR A 6 2.01 7.67 -12.27
C TYR A 6 1.89 6.25 -12.80
N THR A 7 1.19 5.41 -12.08
CA THR A 7 1.02 3.97 -12.36
C THR A 7 -0.34 3.53 -11.86
N ASN A 8 -0.87 2.47 -12.41
CA ASN A 8 -2.08 1.84 -11.89
C ASN A 8 -1.68 0.81 -10.80
N ALA A 9 -1.68 1.23 -9.54
CA ALA A 9 -1.28 0.44 -8.38
C ALA A 9 -2.40 0.36 -7.32
N GLY A 10 -2.05 0.08 -6.07
CA GLY A 10 -3.05 -0.15 -5.01
C GLY A 10 -3.95 1.05 -4.69
N SER A 11 -3.41 2.29 -4.72
CA SER A 11 -4.21 3.50 -4.48
C SER A 11 -5.17 3.80 -5.64
N GLU A 12 -4.77 3.48 -6.86
CA GLU A 12 -5.57 3.67 -8.05
C GLU A 12 -6.70 2.63 -8.15
N LYS A 13 -6.50 1.40 -7.63
CA LYS A 13 -7.59 0.42 -7.47
C LYS A 13 -8.68 0.92 -6.50
N VAL A 14 -8.28 1.63 -5.44
CA VAL A 14 -9.22 2.29 -4.52
C VAL A 14 -9.94 3.44 -5.24
N LEU A 15 -9.20 4.28 -5.97
CA LEU A 15 -9.78 5.38 -6.73
C LEU A 15 -10.79 4.87 -7.76
N ASP A 16 -10.49 3.77 -8.48
CA ASP A 16 -11.44 3.12 -9.41
C ASP A 16 -12.76 2.75 -8.71
N SER A 17 -12.69 2.12 -7.54
CA SER A 17 -13.89 1.75 -6.78
C SER A 17 -14.64 2.98 -6.25
N ILE A 18 -13.93 4.04 -5.82
CA ILE A 18 -14.54 5.31 -5.43
C ILE A 18 -15.30 5.93 -6.61
N LEU A 19 -14.67 6.01 -7.79
CA LEU A 19 -15.28 6.56 -9.01
C LEU A 19 -16.45 5.71 -9.53
N LYS A 20 -16.46 4.41 -9.22
CA LYS A 20 -17.61 3.54 -9.53
C LYS A 20 -18.80 3.82 -8.60
N CYS A 21 -18.54 4.05 -7.30
CA CYS A 21 -19.59 4.38 -6.33
C CYS A 21 -20.14 5.79 -6.52
N PHE A 22 -19.27 6.75 -6.82
CA PHE A 22 -19.58 8.16 -6.98
C PHE A 22 -18.89 8.69 -8.25
N PRO A 23 -19.59 8.64 -9.39
CA PRO A 23 -19.07 9.22 -10.63
C PRO A 23 -18.78 10.71 -10.40
N ALA A 24 -17.54 11.10 -10.66
CA ALA A 24 -17.09 12.48 -10.51
C ALA A 24 -17.11 13.20 -11.88
N GLU A 25 -17.38 14.49 -11.88
CA GLU A 25 -17.23 15.31 -13.08
C GLU A 25 -15.76 15.51 -13.45
N ARG A 26 -14.88 15.49 -12.43
CA ARG A 26 -13.45 15.73 -12.59
C ARG A 26 -12.62 15.06 -11.51
N VAL A 27 -11.46 14.57 -11.88
CA VAL A 27 -10.42 14.11 -10.95
C VAL A 27 -9.35 15.19 -10.84
N PHE A 28 -9.00 15.58 -9.63
CA PHE A 28 -7.90 16.51 -9.35
C PHE A 28 -6.69 15.72 -8.85
N SER A 29 -5.50 16.05 -9.34
CA SER A 29 -4.25 15.42 -8.93
C SER A 29 -3.10 16.41 -8.99
N LEU A 30 -2.06 16.22 -8.16
CA LEU A 30 -0.89 17.10 -8.26
C LEU A 30 -0.26 17.01 -9.65
N VAL A 31 -0.13 15.80 -10.17
CA VAL A 31 0.44 15.50 -11.48
C VAL A 31 -0.22 14.27 -12.09
N ASP A 32 -0.23 14.20 -13.42
CA ASP A 32 -0.74 13.07 -14.19
C ASP A 32 0.28 12.69 -15.29
N PHE A 33 0.91 11.54 -15.10
CA PHE A 33 1.87 10.94 -16.03
C PHE A 33 1.50 9.48 -16.36
N LEU A 34 0.22 9.12 -16.15
CA LEU A 34 -0.28 7.79 -16.53
C LEU A 34 -0.11 7.56 -18.03
N ALA A 35 0.31 6.36 -18.38
CA ALA A 35 0.22 5.90 -19.77
C ALA A 35 -1.26 5.71 -20.17
N ASP A 36 -1.56 5.88 -21.45
CA ASP A 36 -2.95 5.75 -21.94
C ASP A 36 -3.54 4.37 -21.66
N ALA A 37 -2.73 3.32 -21.74
CA ALA A 37 -3.12 1.94 -21.41
C ALA A 37 -3.58 1.76 -19.96
N ASP A 38 -3.07 2.57 -19.03
CA ASP A 38 -3.37 2.49 -17.59
C ASP A 38 -4.54 3.37 -17.15
N ARG A 39 -5.14 4.16 -18.07
CA ARG A 39 -6.18 5.16 -17.75
C ARG A 39 -7.60 4.63 -17.69
N HIS A 40 -7.82 3.38 -18.01
CA HIS A 40 -9.17 2.78 -18.11
C HIS A 40 -10.01 2.95 -16.84
N PHE A 41 -9.39 2.97 -15.66
CA PHE A 41 -10.09 3.15 -14.38
C PHE A 41 -10.63 4.58 -14.17
N LEU A 42 -10.11 5.57 -14.90
CA LEU A 42 -10.62 6.95 -14.88
C LEU A 42 -11.92 7.10 -15.69
N ARG A 43 -12.33 6.10 -16.49
CA ARG A 43 -13.62 6.05 -17.22
C ARG A 43 -13.88 7.26 -18.11
N GLY A 44 -12.82 7.86 -18.66
CA GLY A 44 -12.91 9.07 -19.47
C GLY A 44 -13.11 10.37 -18.68
N ILE A 45 -13.11 10.31 -17.35
CA ILE A 45 -13.22 11.51 -16.51
C ILE A 45 -11.97 12.38 -16.69
N PRO A 46 -12.12 13.69 -16.96
CA PRO A 46 -11.00 14.59 -17.13
C PRO A 46 -10.19 14.77 -15.85
N VAL A 47 -8.86 14.83 -15.98
CA VAL A 47 -7.94 15.08 -14.87
C VAL A 47 -7.46 16.53 -14.92
N THR A 48 -7.62 17.26 -13.82
CA THR A 48 -7.04 18.59 -13.62
C THR A 48 -5.81 18.45 -12.71
N THR A 49 -4.68 18.98 -13.19
CA THR A 49 -3.41 18.90 -12.46
C THR A 49 -3.00 20.25 -11.88
N SER A 50 -2.16 20.22 -10.85
CA SER A 50 -1.56 21.43 -10.29
C SER A 50 -0.47 21.99 -11.21
N PHE A 51 0.07 23.17 -10.85
CA PHE A 51 1.20 23.79 -11.56
C PHE A 51 2.45 22.90 -11.60
N LEU A 52 2.60 21.94 -10.70
CA LEU A 52 3.72 20.99 -10.68
C LEU A 52 3.80 20.15 -11.96
N GLN A 53 2.69 19.92 -12.65
CA GLN A 53 2.67 19.20 -13.92
C GLN A 53 3.62 19.80 -14.97
N LYS A 54 3.77 21.13 -14.94
CA LYS A 54 4.57 21.90 -15.91
C LYS A 54 6.02 22.13 -15.44
N MET A 55 6.38 21.69 -14.23
CA MET A 55 7.70 21.90 -13.67
C MET A 55 8.74 20.94 -14.29
N PRO A 56 9.98 21.40 -14.55
CA PRO A 56 11.03 20.58 -15.13
C PRO A 56 11.32 19.37 -14.26
N PHE A 57 11.64 18.23 -14.84
CA PHE A 57 11.98 16.97 -14.15
C PHE A 57 10.91 16.43 -13.15
N CYS A 58 9.70 17.00 -13.10
CA CYS A 58 8.66 16.57 -12.16
C CYS A 58 8.31 15.08 -12.37
N ARG A 59 8.33 14.59 -13.61
CA ARG A 59 8.06 13.18 -13.93
C ARG A 59 9.11 12.23 -13.30
N THR A 60 10.38 12.59 -13.31
CA THR A 60 11.49 11.71 -12.91
C THR A 60 12.02 11.99 -11.50
N GLN A 61 11.97 13.24 -11.05
CA GLN A 61 12.55 13.70 -9.79
C GLN A 61 11.54 14.41 -8.89
N ARG A 62 10.31 13.88 -8.80
CA ARG A 62 9.20 14.48 -8.03
C ARG A 62 9.55 14.84 -6.58
N ARG A 63 10.51 14.12 -5.97
CA ARG A 63 10.91 14.37 -4.57
C ARG A 63 11.53 15.76 -4.37
N LEU A 64 12.09 16.37 -5.40
CA LEU A 64 12.62 17.73 -5.35
C LEU A 64 11.54 18.78 -5.07
N TYR A 65 10.30 18.47 -5.46
CA TYR A 65 9.14 19.35 -5.31
C TYR A 65 8.37 19.15 -4.01
N LEU A 66 8.86 18.30 -3.09
CA LEU A 66 8.23 18.09 -1.79
C LEU A 66 7.90 19.42 -1.05
N PRO A 67 8.77 20.44 -1.02
CA PRO A 67 8.45 21.70 -0.37
C PRO A 67 7.31 22.49 -1.03
N LEU A 68 7.06 22.28 -2.32
CA LEU A 68 6.01 22.95 -3.09
C LEU A 68 4.70 22.16 -3.16
N MET A 69 4.70 20.88 -2.77
CA MET A 69 3.49 20.05 -2.81
C MET A 69 2.33 20.59 -1.98
N PRO A 70 2.55 21.16 -0.77
CA PRO A 70 1.50 21.86 -0.03
C PRO A 70 0.81 22.94 -0.83
N LEU A 71 1.59 23.86 -1.40
CA LEU A 71 1.06 24.94 -2.24
C LEU A 71 0.35 24.39 -3.48
N ALA A 72 0.87 23.33 -4.07
CA ALA A 72 0.30 22.73 -5.27
C ALA A 72 -1.07 22.12 -5.04
N VAL A 73 -1.29 21.43 -3.93
CA VAL A 73 -2.62 20.87 -3.62
C VAL A 73 -3.60 21.98 -3.23
N GLU A 74 -3.15 23.00 -2.54
CA GLU A 74 -3.96 24.17 -2.16
C GLU A 74 -4.34 25.05 -3.36
N SER A 75 -3.63 24.94 -4.48
CA SER A 75 -3.97 25.64 -5.74
C SER A 75 -5.02 24.92 -6.60
N LEU A 76 -5.43 23.73 -6.22
CA LEU A 76 -6.49 22.98 -6.93
C LEU A 76 -7.85 23.57 -6.55
N ASP A 77 -8.56 24.10 -7.54
CA ASP A 77 -9.88 24.68 -7.35
C ASP A 77 -10.97 23.59 -7.39
N VAL A 78 -11.49 23.25 -6.22
CA VAL A 78 -12.59 22.29 -6.02
C VAL A 78 -13.89 22.97 -5.59
N SER A 79 -13.98 24.31 -5.70
CA SER A 79 -15.10 25.13 -5.19
C SER A 79 -16.46 24.79 -5.81
N GLY A 80 -16.47 24.16 -7.00
CA GLY A 80 -17.72 23.76 -7.67
C GLY A 80 -18.30 22.42 -7.23
N ALA A 81 -17.79 21.79 -6.16
CA ALA A 81 -18.25 20.48 -5.70
C ALA A 81 -18.85 20.56 -4.29
N ASP A 82 -20.04 19.99 -4.08
CA ASP A 82 -20.66 19.88 -2.74
C ASP A 82 -19.97 18.81 -1.88
N LEU A 83 -19.44 17.77 -2.53
CA LEU A 83 -18.73 16.64 -1.91
C LEU A 83 -17.33 16.50 -2.50
N VAL A 84 -16.33 16.62 -1.64
CA VAL A 84 -14.93 16.41 -1.97
C VAL A 84 -14.46 15.10 -1.34
N ILE A 85 -14.03 14.15 -2.17
CA ILE A 85 -13.41 12.89 -1.69
C ILE A 85 -11.93 12.93 -2.05
N SER A 86 -11.06 12.90 -1.03
CA SER A 86 -9.62 12.80 -1.22
C SER A 86 -9.12 11.37 -0.96
N SER A 87 -8.38 10.80 -1.93
CA SER A 87 -7.67 9.52 -1.82
C SER A 87 -6.20 9.83 -1.58
N SER A 88 -5.76 9.74 -0.31
CA SER A 88 -4.51 10.35 0.13
C SER A 88 -3.57 9.37 0.81
N ALA A 89 -2.34 9.30 0.30
CA ALA A 89 -1.18 8.69 0.96
C ALA A 89 -0.22 9.76 1.54
N ALA A 90 -0.44 11.05 1.19
CA ALA A 90 0.42 12.14 1.65
C ALA A 90 -0.25 13.52 1.58
N ILE A 91 -0.71 13.96 0.42
CA ILE A 91 -0.95 15.38 0.09
C ILE A 91 -2.42 15.69 -0.17
N ALA A 92 -3.15 14.83 -0.86
CA ALA A 92 -4.48 15.09 -1.40
C ALA A 92 -5.50 15.59 -0.33
N LYS A 93 -5.35 15.13 0.93
CA LYS A 93 -6.16 15.59 2.05
C LYS A 93 -6.04 17.10 2.36
N GLY A 94 -4.98 17.73 1.85
CA GLY A 94 -4.69 19.14 2.09
C GLY A 94 -5.35 20.09 1.10
N VAL A 95 -6.21 19.63 0.19
CA VAL A 95 -6.99 20.51 -0.69
C VAL A 95 -7.84 21.48 0.13
N LEU A 96 -8.02 22.71 -0.37
CA LEU A 96 -8.85 23.70 0.29
C LEU A 96 -10.31 23.51 -0.06
N THR A 97 -11.15 23.49 0.97
CA THR A 97 -12.61 23.45 0.85
C THR A 97 -13.24 24.63 1.60
N HIS A 98 -14.45 25.00 1.28
CA HIS A 98 -15.23 26.03 2.02
C HIS A 98 -16.29 25.37 2.91
N GLY A 99 -16.93 26.16 3.80
CA GLY A 99 -17.80 25.65 4.84
C GLY A 99 -19.07 24.93 4.38
N GLU A 100 -19.44 25.06 3.10
CA GLU A 100 -20.61 24.38 2.51
C GLU A 100 -20.23 23.11 1.72
N GLN A 101 -18.96 22.66 1.82
CA GLN A 101 -18.46 21.46 1.17
C GLN A 101 -18.14 20.39 2.21
N LEU A 102 -18.64 19.17 2.01
CA LEU A 102 -18.23 18.02 2.81
C LEU A 102 -16.93 17.44 2.28
N HIS A 103 -15.88 17.38 3.11
CA HIS A 103 -14.60 16.77 2.74
C HIS A 103 -14.38 15.42 3.44
N LEU A 104 -14.42 14.33 2.70
CA LEU A 104 -14.12 12.98 3.16
C LEU A 104 -12.72 12.56 2.65
N CYS A 105 -11.89 12.00 3.53
CA CYS A 105 -10.56 11.54 3.15
C CYS A 105 -10.42 10.02 3.33
N TYR A 106 -10.25 9.28 2.23
CA TYR A 106 -9.75 7.92 2.28
C TYR A 106 -8.23 7.95 2.43
N CYS A 107 -7.76 7.68 3.64
CA CYS A 107 -6.35 7.76 3.99
C CYS A 107 -5.66 6.40 3.81
N HIS A 108 -4.78 6.30 2.79
CA HIS A 108 -3.94 5.12 2.60
C HIS A 108 -2.85 5.04 3.66
N SER A 109 -2.31 6.19 4.05
CA SER A 109 -1.29 6.34 5.07
C SER A 109 -1.12 7.82 5.41
N PRO A 110 -0.85 8.22 6.65
CA PRO A 110 -0.14 9.46 6.93
C PRO A 110 1.22 9.46 6.22
N ALA A 111 1.73 10.64 5.85
CA ALA A 111 2.94 10.80 5.06
C ALA A 111 4.16 10.08 5.69
N ARG A 112 4.45 8.83 5.28
CA ARG A 112 5.47 7.95 5.88
C ARG A 112 6.84 8.58 5.96
N TYR A 113 7.27 9.24 4.88
CA TYR A 113 8.58 9.87 4.79
C TYR A 113 8.77 11.00 5.80
N ALA A 114 7.68 11.63 6.21
CA ALA A 114 7.73 12.70 7.20
C ALA A 114 7.69 12.19 8.64
N TRP A 115 7.00 11.07 8.92
CA TRP A 115 6.73 10.57 10.28
C TRP A 115 7.56 9.35 10.65
N ASP A 116 7.33 8.21 10.01
CA ASP A 116 7.85 6.91 10.46
C ASP A 116 9.14 6.48 9.76
N LEU A 117 9.25 6.75 8.46
CA LEU A 117 10.35 6.28 7.62
C LEU A 117 11.36 7.38 7.31
N THR A 118 11.41 8.45 8.11
CA THR A 118 12.33 9.57 7.89
C THR A 118 13.78 9.09 7.81
N LYS A 119 14.18 8.13 8.64
CA LYS A 119 15.54 7.55 8.63
C LYS A 119 15.83 6.79 7.33
N ASP A 120 14.88 6.01 6.84
CA ASP A 120 15.03 5.24 5.59
C ASP A 120 15.13 6.14 4.35
N TYR A 121 14.59 7.37 4.43
CA TYR A 121 14.65 8.36 3.35
C TYR A 121 15.86 9.29 3.43
N LEU A 122 16.41 9.53 4.63
CA LEU A 122 17.55 10.44 4.83
C LEU A 122 18.92 9.76 4.57
N GLY A 123 18.94 8.44 4.40
CA GLY A 123 20.16 7.68 4.08
C GLY A 123 20.97 7.24 5.30
N SER A 124 21.94 6.38 5.05
CA SER A 124 22.84 5.79 6.04
C SER A 124 24.06 6.69 6.32
N ASP A 125 24.87 6.28 7.25
CA ASP A 125 25.98 6.92 7.95
C ASP A 125 27.13 7.58 7.12
N SER A 126 26.94 7.88 5.84
CA SER A 126 27.90 8.62 5.02
C SER A 126 27.88 10.13 5.38
N PHE A 127 29.02 10.79 5.37
CA PHE A 127 29.14 12.25 5.59
C PHE A 127 28.27 13.05 4.60
N LEU A 128 28.20 12.63 3.33
CA LEU A 128 27.35 13.28 2.32
C LEU A 128 25.86 13.07 2.61
N ASP A 129 25.48 11.91 3.14
CA ASP A 129 24.10 11.64 3.54
C ASP A 129 23.74 12.40 4.81
N THR A 130 24.69 12.61 5.72
CA THR A 130 24.53 13.46 6.90
C THR A 130 24.28 14.92 6.51
N LEU A 131 25.01 15.45 5.52
CA LEU A 131 24.81 16.82 5.02
C LEU A 131 23.47 16.97 4.29
N LYS A 132 23.12 16.03 3.42
CA LYS A 132 21.80 15.98 2.76
C LYS A 132 20.67 15.86 3.80
N GLY A 133 20.87 15.02 4.82
CA GLY A 133 19.94 14.88 5.93
C GLY A 133 19.75 16.16 6.72
N ALA A 134 20.82 16.91 7.00
CA ALA A 134 20.75 18.19 7.69
C ALA A 134 19.94 19.22 6.89
N LEU A 135 20.12 19.29 5.57
CA LEU A 135 19.35 20.17 4.68
C LEU A 135 17.89 19.73 4.53
N ALA A 136 17.61 18.42 4.57
CA ALA A 136 16.25 17.90 4.46
C ALA A 136 15.42 18.06 5.76
N ARG A 137 16.07 18.13 6.93
CA ARG A 137 15.37 18.25 8.23
C ARG A 137 14.41 19.44 8.32
N PRO A 138 14.77 20.67 7.93
CA PRO A 138 13.84 21.80 7.90
C PRO A 138 12.65 21.55 6.97
N VAL A 139 12.88 20.95 5.80
CA VAL A 139 11.82 20.61 4.85
C VAL A 139 10.83 19.61 5.45
N PHE A 140 11.33 18.55 6.10
CA PHE A 140 10.45 17.58 6.78
C PHE A 140 9.77 18.19 8.01
N HIS A 141 10.40 19.13 8.71
CA HIS A 141 9.75 19.84 9.82
C HIS A 141 8.59 20.69 9.32
N TYR A 142 8.83 21.54 8.32
CA TYR A 142 7.79 22.33 7.65
C TYR A 142 6.66 21.43 7.12
N PHE A 143 7.02 20.33 6.45
CA PHE A 143 6.05 19.40 5.91
C PHE A 143 5.17 18.77 7.01
N ARG A 144 5.75 18.37 8.16
CA ARG A 144 4.97 17.84 9.29
C ARG A 144 4.00 18.86 9.87
N LEU A 145 4.40 20.12 9.97
CA LEU A 145 3.51 21.18 10.45
C LEU A 145 2.31 21.35 9.51
N TRP A 146 2.57 21.43 8.22
CA TRP A 146 1.51 21.50 7.22
C TRP A 146 0.65 20.25 7.20
N ASP A 147 1.25 19.06 7.23
CA ASP A 147 0.58 17.77 7.15
C ASP A 147 -0.38 17.55 8.35
N ALA A 148 0.06 17.91 9.55
CA ALA A 148 -0.79 17.88 10.75
C ALA A 148 -1.88 18.96 10.69
N GLY A 149 -1.55 20.18 10.28
CA GLY A 149 -2.51 21.30 10.17
C GLY A 149 -3.58 21.04 9.11
N SER A 150 -3.20 20.49 7.94
CA SER A 150 -4.13 20.18 6.86
C SER A 150 -5.13 19.06 7.20
N ALA A 151 -4.84 18.22 8.20
CA ALA A 151 -5.77 17.21 8.67
C ALA A 151 -7.07 17.81 9.27
N ASN A 152 -7.05 19.07 9.70
CA ASN A 152 -8.24 19.77 10.21
C ASN A 152 -9.21 20.23 9.11
N ARG A 153 -8.79 20.17 7.84
CA ARG A 153 -9.62 20.49 6.67
C ARG A 153 -10.51 19.32 6.24
N VAL A 154 -10.32 18.15 6.85
CA VAL A 154 -11.07 16.94 6.56
C VAL A 154 -12.16 16.77 7.60
N ASP A 155 -13.42 16.66 7.18
CA ASP A 155 -14.54 16.42 8.09
C ASP A 155 -14.50 15.00 8.65
N HIS A 156 -14.35 13.98 7.77
CA HIS A 156 -14.28 12.59 8.18
C HIS A 156 -13.15 11.84 7.50
N PHE A 157 -12.36 11.13 8.30
CA PHE A 157 -11.34 10.21 7.81
C PHE A 157 -11.86 8.78 7.69
N ILE A 158 -11.50 8.13 6.59
CA ILE A 158 -11.63 6.69 6.38
C ILE A 158 -10.21 6.12 6.33
N ALA A 159 -9.91 5.18 7.21
CA ALA A 159 -8.61 4.51 7.26
C ALA A 159 -8.68 3.16 6.53
N ASN A 160 -7.65 2.82 5.76
CA ASN A 160 -7.55 1.54 5.07
C ASN A 160 -7.25 0.35 5.98
N SER A 161 -7.00 0.58 7.28
CA SER A 161 -6.72 -0.44 8.29
C SER A 161 -6.79 0.15 9.70
N ARG A 162 -6.93 -0.70 10.71
CA ARG A 162 -6.80 -0.29 12.11
C ARG A 162 -5.40 0.24 12.42
N TYR A 163 -4.38 -0.29 11.74
CA TYR A 163 -3.03 0.22 11.84
C TYR A 163 -2.94 1.67 11.38
N THR A 164 -3.53 2.01 10.23
CA THR A 164 -3.62 3.40 9.74
C THR A 164 -4.47 4.27 10.64
N ALA A 165 -5.60 3.77 11.16
CA ALA A 165 -6.44 4.51 12.11
C ALA A 165 -5.67 4.93 13.37
N ARG A 166 -4.87 4.01 13.95
CA ARG A 166 -3.98 4.34 15.09
C ARG A 166 -2.97 5.43 14.74
N ARG A 167 -2.44 5.45 13.50
CA ARG A 167 -1.50 6.47 13.03
C ARG A 167 -2.17 7.83 12.80
N LEU A 168 -3.39 7.85 12.24
CA LEU A 168 -4.21 9.07 12.14
C LEU A 168 -4.45 9.71 13.51
N ARG A 169 -4.86 8.90 14.48
CA ARG A 169 -5.02 9.36 15.87
C ARG A 169 -3.71 9.87 16.47
N ARG A 170 -2.59 9.15 16.25
CA ARG A 170 -1.27 9.52 16.80
C ARG A 170 -0.71 10.81 16.21
N PHE A 171 -0.80 11.00 14.88
CA PHE A 171 -0.13 12.10 14.19
C PHE A 171 -1.01 13.31 13.97
N TYR A 172 -2.32 13.10 13.81
CA TYR A 172 -3.29 14.16 13.51
C TYR A 172 -4.29 14.43 14.63
N GLY A 173 -4.35 13.58 15.66
CA GLY A 173 -5.38 13.67 16.69
C GLY A 173 -6.79 13.40 16.16
N ARG A 174 -6.94 12.74 14.99
CA ARG A 174 -8.20 12.52 14.30
C ARG A 174 -8.67 11.08 14.41
N GLU A 175 -9.94 10.90 14.76
CA GLU A 175 -10.62 9.59 14.68
C GLU A 175 -10.93 9.26 13.21
N SER A 176 -11.13 7.98 12.92
CA SER A 176 -11.43 7.50 11.57
C SER A 176 -12.26 6.23 11.60
N THR A 177 -13.10 6.05 10.58
CA THR A 177 -13.77 4.78 10.31
C THR A 177 -12.86 3.88 9.48
N VAL A 178 -12.76 2.61 9.84
CA VAL A 178 -11.94 1.66 9.07
C VAL A 178 -12.81 1.02 8.00
N ILE A 179 -12.43 1.24 6.73
CA ILE A 179 -12.96 0.53 5.56
C ILE A 179 -11.76 -0.03 4.81
N PHE A 180 -11.58 -1.33 4.86
CA PHE A 180 -10.46 -2.02 4.20
C PHE A 180 -10.51 -1.80 2.68
N PRO A 181 -9.37 -1.65 1.98
CA PRO A 181 -9.34 -1.37 0.56
C PRO A 181 -9.90 -2.54 -0.27
N PRO A 182 -10.34 -2.28 -1.51
CA PRO A 182 -10.81 -3.32 -2.41
C PRO A 182 -9.66 -4.19 -2.90
N VAL A 183 -9.86 -5.50 -2.89
CA VAL A 183 -8.96 -6.47 -3.51
C VAL A 183 -9.74 -7.22 -4.59
N ASP A 184 -9.12 -7.38 -5.77
CA ASP A 184 -9.70 -8.11 -6.89
C ASP A 184 -9.50 -9.62 -6.67
N VAL A 185 -10.27 -10.19 -5.76
CA VAL A 185 -10.14 -11.58 -5.33
C VAL A 185 -10.38 -12.55 -6.49
N ASP A 186 -11.35 -12.26 -7.36
CA ASP A 186 -11.72 -13.12 -8.49
C ASP A 186 -10.66 -13.18 -9.59
N ARG A 187 -9.74 -12.23 -9.62
CA ARG A 187 -8.59 -12.23 -10.50
C ARG A 187 -7.58 -13.34 -10.16
N PHE A 188 -7.62 -13.86 -8.93
CA PHE A 188 -6.72 -14.90 -8.43
C PHE A 188 -7.51 -16.19 -8.21
N PRO A 189 -7.63 -17.07 -9.24
CA PRO A 189 -8.33 -18.34 -9.08
C PRO A 189 -7.65 -19.20 -8.02
N LEU A 190 -8.47 -19.89 -7.24
CA LEU A 190 -7.99 -20.83 -6.22
C LEU A 190 -7.20 -21.97 -6.87
N GLU A 191 -6.05 -22.30 -6.29
CA GLU A 191 -5.25 -23.47 -6.63
C GLU A 191 -4.88 -24.23 -5.35
N GLU A 192 -5.24 -25.49 -5.30
CA GLU A 192 -4.95 -26.35 -4.14
C GLU A 192 -3.60 -27.05 -4.29
N HIS A 193 -3.20 -27.36 -5.52
CA HIS A 193 -1.90 -27.99 -5.79
C HIS A 193 -0.80 -26.97 -5.92
N LYS A 194 0.11 -26.97 -4.95
CA LYS A 194 1.21 -26.01 -4.89
C LYS A 194 2.52 -26.64 -5.36
N GLU A 195 3.25 -25.92 -6.20
CA GLU A 195 4.60 -26.27 -6.63
C GLU A 195 5.64 -25.94 -5.55
N ASP A 196 6.82 -26.50 -5.70
CA ASP A 196 7.89 -26.41 -4.70
C ASP A 196 8.73 -25.12 -4.83
N PHE A 197 8.09 -23.96 -4.75
CA PHE A 197 8.76 -22.66 -4.71
C PHE A 197 8.01 -21.63 -3.86
N PHE A 198 8.76 -20.71 -3.27
CA PHE A 198 8.23 -19.49 -2.66
C PHE A 198 8.22 -18.36 -3.68
N ILE A 199 7.36 -17.36 -3.43
CA ILE A 199 7.30 -16.15 -4.25
C ILE A 199 7.23 -14.90 -3.38
N THR A 200 7.82 -13.82 -3.86
CA THR A 200 7.58 -12.46 -3.39
C THR A 200 7.35 -11.54 -4.58
N VAL A 201 6.31 -10.70 -4.50
CA VAL A 201 5.93 -9.75 -5.54
C VAL A 201 5.90 -8.36 -4.92
N SER A 202 6.82 -7.48 -5.31
CA SER A 202 6.82 -6.11 -4.80
C SER A 202 7.75 -5.18 -5.60
N ARG A 203 7.57 -3.87 -5.44
CA ARG A 203 8.60 -2.91 -5.82
C ARG A 203 9.86 -3.15 -4.99
N LEU A 204 11.02 -3.16 -5.64
CA LEU A 204 12.31 -3.40 -4.98
C LEU A 204 12.84 -2.09 -4.37
N VAL A 205 12.27 -1.73 -3.21
CA VAL A 205 12.60 -0.53 -2.42
C VAL A 205 12.99 -0.92 -0.99
N PRO A 206 13.82 -0.13 -0.27
CA PRO A 206 14.40 -0.53 1.02
C PRO A 206 13.39 -1.02 2.06
N TYR A 207 12.26 -0.34 2.22
CA TYR A 207 11.26 -0.69 3.25
C TYR A 207 10.49 -2.01 2.96
N LYS A 208 10.60 -2.53 1.72
CA LYS A 208 10.00 -3.83 1.37
C LYS A 208 10.84 -5.02 1.86
N LYS A 209 12.10 -4.79 2.23
CA LYS A 209 12.98 -5.82 2.81
C LYS A 209 13.11 -7.09 1.96
N VAL A 210 13.14 -6.94 0.63
CA VAL A 210 13.29 -8.09 -0.28
C VAL A 210 14.68 -8.72 -0.16
N ASP A 211 15.69 -7.93 0.18
CA ASP A 211 17.04 -8.40 0.51
C ASP A 211 17.05 -9.42 1.66
N LEU A 212 16.23 -9.20 2.69
CA LEU A 212 16.05 -10.13 3.80
C LEU A 212 15.41 -11.45 3.34
N ILE A 213 14.40 -11.38 2.47
CA ILE A 213 13.73 -12.56 1.90
C ILE A 213 14.72 -13.41 1.09
N VAL A 214 15.47 -12.75 0.19
CA VAL A 214 16.50 -13.40 -0.64
C VAL A 214 17.58 -14.05 0.21
N ALA A 215 18.07 -13.34 1.24
CA ALA A 215 19.11 -13.87 2.13
C ALA A 215 18.63 -15.11 2.92
N ALA A 216 17.38 -15.11 3.38
CA ALA A 216 16.81 -16.24 4.13
C ALA A 216 16.64 -17.47 3.22
N CYS A 217 16.02 -17.30 2.05
CA CYS A 217 15.80 -18.42 1.11
C CYS A 217 17.12 -18.98 0.57
N ALA A 218 18.10 -18.12 0.25
CA ALA A 218 19.42 -18.56 -0.20
C ALA A 218 20.16 -19.39 0.87
N ARG A 219 20.08 -19.00 2.15
CA ARG A 219 20.68 -19.76 3.27
C ARG A 219 20.04 -21.12 3.48
N LEU A 220 18.72 -21.21 3.29
CA LEU A 220 17.95 -22.45 3.44
C LEU A 220 17.94 -23.31 2.17
N GLY A 221 18.54 -22.84 1.06
CA GLY A 221 18.50 -23.54 -0.23
C GLY A 221 17.07 -23.65 -0.81
N LYS A 222 16.14 -22.77 -0.39
CA LYS A 222 14.76 -22.78 -0.86
C LYS A 222 14.60 -22.08 -2.19
N LYS A 223 13.82 -22.68 -3.10
CA LYS A 223 13.49 -22.04 -4.37
C LYS A 223 12.61 -20.81 -4.13
N LEU A 224 13.08 -19.65 -4.60
CA LEU A 224 12.39 -18.39 -4.48
C LEU A 224 12.34 -17.67 -5.83
N LEU A 225 11.13 -17.26 -6.22
CA LEU A 225 10.93 -16.35 -7.36
C LEU A 225 10.69 -14.94 -6.83
N VAL A 226 11.50 -13.98 -7.29
CA VAL A 226 11.38 -12.56 -6.93
C VAL A 226 10.85 -11.81 -8.14
N VAL A 227 9.64 -11.27 -8.02
CA VAL A 227 8.97 -10.50 -9.07
C VAL A 227 8.92 -9.02 -8.69
N GLY A 228 9.33 -8.16 -9.61
CA GLY A 228 9.28 -6.71 -9.47
C GLY A 228 10.58 -6.03 -9.79
N GLU A 229 10.52 -4.70 -9.81
CA GLU A 229 11.64 -3.81 -10.13
C GLU A 229 11.74 -2.67 -9.12
N GLY A 230 12.89 -2.01 -9.10
CA GLY A 230 13.10 -0.85 -8.25
C GLY A 230 14.58 -0.52 -8.02
N PRO A 231 14.88 0.53 -7.24
CA PRO A 231 16.24 0.99 -7.00
C PRO A 231 17.14 -0.04 -6.29
N GLU A 232 16.57 -1.02 -5.57
CA GLU A 232 17.31 -2.11 -4.91
C GLU A 232 17.67 -3.28 -5.86
N MET A 233 17.29 -3.23 -7.15
CA MET A 233 17.49 -4.32 -8.12
C MET A 233 18.92 -4.84 -8.15
N ALA A 234 19.91 -3.95 -8.25
CA ALA A 234 21.31 -4.31 -8.32
C ALA A 234 21.79 -5.02 -7.03
N LYS A 235 21.38 -4.51 -5.87
CA LYS A 235 21.69 -5.10 -4.56
C LYS A 235 21.08 -6.48 -4.43
N ILE A 236 19.80 -6.63 -4.79
CA ILE A 236 19.06 -7.90 -4.70
C ILE A 236 19.67 -8.93 -5.66
N LYS A 237 19.98 -8.53 -6.89
CA LYS A 237 20.66 -9.39 -7.88
C LYS A 237 22.00 -9.92 -7.36
N ALA A 238 22.78 -9.09 -6.66
CA ALA A 238 24.04 -9.51 -6.07
C ALA A 238 23.87 -10.52 -4.90
N LEU A 239 22.71 -10.56 -4.27
CA LEU A 239 22.36 -11.50 -3.20
C LEU A 239 21.77 -12.81 -3.73
N CYS A 240 21.22 -12.83 -4.94
CA CYS A 240 20.62 -14.02 -5.53
C CYS A 240 21.70 -15.10 -5.75
N ARG A 241 21.52 -16.25 -5.11
CA ARG A 241 22.42 -17.42 -5.21
C ARG A 241 21.60 -18.70 -5.16
N GLY A 242 22.13 -19.75 -5.79
CA GLY A 242 21.50 -21.08 -5.78
C GLY A 242 20.13 -21.07 -6.43
N SER A 243 19.10 -21.37 -5.65
CA SER A 243 17.71 -21.52 -6.08
C SER A 243 16.88 -20.21 -6.05
N VAL A 244 17.51 -19.05 -5.87
CA VAL A 244 16.82 -17.74 -5.89
C VAL A 244 16.91 -17.12 -7.27
N GLU A 245 15.75 -16.86 -7.88
CA GLU A 245 15.61 -16.31 -9.22
C GLU A 245 14.93 -14.94 -9.20
N LEU A 246 15.57 -13.93 -9.81
CA LEU A 246 15.05 -12.58 -9.96
C LEU A 246 14.46 -12.43 -11.36
N LEU A 247 13.12 -12.39 -11.44
CA LEU A 247 12.38 -12.34 -12.70
C LEU A 247 12.20 -10.92 -13.26
N GLY A 248 12.46 -9.88 -12.44
CA GLY A 248 12.15 -8.50 -12.83
C GLY A 248 10.65 -8.23 -12.86
N TRP A 249 10.25 -7.23 -13.62
CA TRP A 249 8.84 -6.94 -13.88
C TRP A 249 8.21 -8.06 -14.72
N GLN A 250 7.01 -8.44 -14.37
CA GLN A 250 6.24 -9.44 -15.11
C GLN A 250 4.81 -8.92 -15.38
N PRO A 251 4.20 -9.30 -16.51
CA PRO A 251 2.79 -9.03 -16.77
C PRO A 251 1.90 -9.61 -15.68
N ASP A 252 0.78 -8.96 -15.44
CA ASP A 252 -0.19 -9.30 -14.41
C ASP A 252 -0.65 -10.77 -14.46
N GLU A 253 -0.88 -11.32 -15.67
CA GLU A 253 -1.31 -12.71 -15.87
C GLU A 253 -0.23 -13.70 -15.42
N VAL A 254 1.05 -13.38 -15.68
CA VAL A 254 2.18 -14.19 -15.23
C VAL A 254 2.31 -14.13 -13.72
N VAL A 255 2.11 -12.94 -13.12
CA VAL A 255 2.12 -12.77 -11.64
C VAL A 255 1.03 -13.61 -11.00
N VAL A 256 -0.19 -13.54 -11.53
CA VAL A 256 -1.33 -14.33 -11.04
C VAL A 256 -1.02 -15.82 -11.10
N ASP A 257 -0.48 -16.33 -12.24
CA ASP A 257 -0.14 -17.73 -12.39
C ASP A 257 0.95 -18.18 -11.41
N LEU A 258 2.01 -17.40 -11.25
CA LEU A 258 3.11 -17.71 -10.33
C LEU A 258 2.63 -17.70 -8.86
N VAL A 259 1.84 -16.70 -8.46
CA VAL A 259 1.30 -16.61 -7.10
C VAL A 259 0.40 -17.79 -6.80
N ARG A 260 -0.46 -18.19 -7.76
CA ARG A 260 -1.37 -19.31 -7.64
C ARG A 260 -0.65 -20.63 -7.38
N ARG A 261 0.45 -20.89 -8.10
CA ARG A 261 1.24 -22.13 -8.00
C ARG A 261 2.22 -22.18 -6.84
N ALA A 262 2.57 -21.02 -6.27
CA ALA A 262 3.55 -20.94 -5.18
C ALA A 262 3.10 -21.68 -3.92
N ARG A 263 4.02 -22.38 -3.25
CA ARG A 263 3.78 -23.03 -1.95
C ARG A 263 3.54 -22.05 -0.80
N GLY A 264 4.09 -20.84 -0.92
CA GLY A 264 3.96 -19.79 0.04
C GLY A 264 4.41 -18.44 -0.52
N PHE A 265 3.74 -17.38 -0.09
CA PHE A 265 4.07 -16.00 -0.43
C PHE A 265 4.82 -15.35 0.73
N ILE A 266 6.01 -14.78 0.48
CA ILE A 266 6.80 -14.16 1.55
C ILE A 266 6.64 -12.65 1.49
N PHE A 267 6.27 -12.04 2.64
CA PHE A 267 5.97 -10.63 2.77
C PHE A 267 6.68 -10.01 3.98
N ALA A 268 7.84 -9.39 3.75
CA ALA A 268 8.68 -8.88 4.83
C ALA A 268 8.46 -7.39 5.18
N ALA A 269 7.58 -6.70 4.46
CA ALA A 269 7.32 -5.28 4.67
C ALA A 269 6.42 -5.01 5.89
N ARG A 270 6.66 -3.89 6.58
CA ARG A 270 5.64 -3.30 7.46
C ARG A 270 4.79 -2.34 6.63
N GLU A 271 3.60 -2.76 6.26
CA GLU A 271 2.67 -1.97 5.46
C GLU A 271 1.37 -1.66 6.21
N GLU A 272 0.61 -0.72 5.66
CA GLU A 272 -0.68 -0.31 6.22
C GLU A 272 -1.73 -1.39 6.05
N PHE A 273 -1.72 -2.11 4.92
CA PHE A 273 -2.68 -3.18 4.63
C PHE A 273 -2.01 -4.43 4.04
N GLY A 274 -1.25 -4.28 2.95
CA GLY A 274 -0.57 -5.40 2.30
C GLY A 274 -1.44 -6.15 1.31
N ILE A 275 -1.93 -5.45 0.27
CA ILE A 275 -2.80 -6.02 -0.79
C ILE A 275 -2.23 -7.33 -1.36
N ALA A 276 -0.92 -7.39 -1.65
CA ALA A 276 -0.29 -8.56 -2.24
C ALA A 276 -0.42 -9.83 -1.37
N GLY A 277 -0.41 -9.68 -0.03
CA GLY A 277 -0.66 -10.79 0.88
C GLY A 277 -2.11 -11.29 0.85
N VAL A 278 -3.07 -10.40 0.58
CA VAL A 278 -4.47 -10.79 0.39
C VAL A 278 -4.68 -11.43 -0.99
N GLU A 279 -4.04 -10.89 -2.04
CA GLU A 279 -4.05 -11.46 -3.39
C GLU A 279 -3.47 -12.89 -3.38
N ALA A 280 -2.39 -13.14 -2.63
CA ALA A 280 -1.85 -14.49 -2.46
C ALA A 280 -2.84 -15.42 -1.77
N GLN A 281 -3.48 -14.99 -0.69
CA GLN A 281 -4.52 -15.77 -0.01
C GLN A 281 -5.75 -16.02 -0.92
N ALA A 282 -6.09 -15.09 -1.80
CA ALA A 282 -7.15 -15.28 -2.79
C ALA A 282 -6.87 -16.46 -3.71
N ALA A 283 -5.60 -16.68 -4.09
CA ALA A 283 -5.13 -17.84 -4.85
C ALA A 283 -5.00 -19.13 -4.02
N GLY A 284 -5.36 -19.12 -2.74
CA GLY A 284 -5.13 -20.23 -1.81
C GLY A 284 -3.66 -20.38 -1.38
N THR A 285 -2.83 -19.36 -1.55
CA THR A 285 -1.42 -19.41 -1.20
C THR A 285 -1.20 -18.83 0.20
N PRO A 286 -0.71 -19.63 1.16
CA PRO A 286 -0.40 -19.16 2.50
C PRO A 286 0.68 -18.06 2.50
N VAL A 287 0.63 -17.18 3.51
CA VAL A 287 1.54 -16.05 3.59
C VAL A 287 2.48 -16.17 4.77
N ILE A 288 3.78 -16.06 4.51
CA ILE A 288 4.81 -15.92 5.55
C ILE A 288 5.13 -14.42 5.65
N ALA A 289 4.74 -13.76 6.75
CA ALA A 289 4.75 -12.32 6.84
C ALA A 289 5.44 -11.79 8.10
N PHE A 290 5.97 -10.56 7.98
CA PHE A 290 6.35 -9.81 9.18
C PHE A 290 5.11 -9.52 10.03
N GLY A 291 5.13 -9.96 11.29
CA GLY A 291 4.01 -9.89 12.23
C GLY A 291 3.77 -8.46 12.75
N ALA A 292 3.62 -7.48 11.86
CA ALA A 292 3.39 -6.09 12.21
C ALA A 292 2.61 -5.32 11.15
N GLY A 293 1.96 -4.23 11.55
CA GLY A 293 1.17 -3.39 10.64
C GLY A 293 -0.11 -4.06 10.18
N GLY A 294 -0.48 -3.87 8.91
CA GLY A 294 -1.67 -4.42 8.30
C GLY A 294 -1.66 -5.94 8.15
N SER A 295 -0.48 -6.59 8.12
CA SER A 295 -0.39 -8.05 8.05
C SER A 295 -1.15 -8.74 9.19
N LEU A 296 -1.15 -8.13 10.39
CA LEU A 296 -1.91 -8.65 11.54
C LEU A 296 -3.43 -8.57 11.38
N GLU A 297 -3.92 -7.81 10.39
CA GLU A 297 -5.35 -7.64 10.11
C GLU A 297 -5.80 -8.47 8.91
N THR A 298 -4.87 -8.69 7.96
CA THR A 298 -5.15 -9.35 6.68
C THR A 298 -4.80 -10.83 6.66
N ILE A 299 -3.98 -11.30 7.59
CA ILE A 299 -3.54 -12.70 7.68
C ILE A 299 -3.97 -13.26 9.03
N LYS A 300 -4.60 -14.41 9.05
CA LYS A 300 -4.82 -15.21 10.25
C LYS A 300 -3.59 -16.09 10.48
N GLY A 301 -2.50 -15.43 10.91
CA GLY A 301 -1.21 -16.08 11.05
C GLY A 301 -0.91 -16.52 12.48
N ILE A 302 0.00 -17.48 12.58
CA ILE A 302 0.58 -17.96 13.84
C ILE A 302 2.06 -17.60 13.90
N PHE A 303 2.62 -17.53 15.09
CA PHE A 303 4.07 -17.42 15.29
C PHE A 303 4.70 -18.81 15.47
N PRO A 304 6.00 -19.00 15.16
CA PRO A 304 6.74 -20.21 15.51
C PRO A 304 6.52 -20.58 16.98
N GLY A 305 6.34 -21.88 17.25
CA GLY A 305 5.95 -22.39 18.56
C GLY A 305 4.44 -22.61 18.74
N SER A 306 3.60 -22.17 17.78
CA SER A 306 2.14 -22.38 17.80
C SER A 306 1.70 -23.26 16.63
N HIS A 307 0.79 -24.19 16.86
CA HIS A 307 0.22 -25.03 15.79
C HIS A 307 -0.92 -24.31 15.04
N PRO A 308 -1.09 -24.55 13.73
CA PRO A 308 -2.22 -24.04 12.97
C PRO A 308 -3.55 -24.45 13.61
N GLN A 309 -4.49 -23.52 13.58
CA GLN A 309 -5.89 -23.79 13.94
C GLN A 309 -6.75 -23.71 12.66
N PRO A 310 -7.93 -24.28 12.65
CA PRO A 310 -8.85 -24.13 11.52
C PRO A 310 -9.01 -22.64 11.15
N GLY A 311 -8.76 -22.33 9.87
CA GLY A 311 -8.78 -20.97 9.36
C GLY A 311 -7.45 -20.21 9.47
N THR A 312 -6.35 -20.83 9.92
CA THR A 312 -4.99 -20.28 9.81
C THR A 312 -4.64 -20.10 8.34
N THR A 313 -4.06 -18.93 7.98
CA THR A 313 -3.73 -18.58 6.58
C THR A 313 -2.26 -18.24 6.38
N GLY A 314 -1.43 -18.37 7.40
CA GLY A 314 -0.01 -18.09 7.27
C GLY A 314 0.78 -18.17 8.58
N VAL A 315 2.06 -17.80 8.48
CA VAL A 315 3.00 -17.77 9.60
C VAL A 315 3.63 -16.39 9.71
N PHE A 316 3.76 -15.88 10.93
CA PHE A 316 4.41 -14.60 11.19
C PHE A 316 5.85 -14.80 11.67
N PHE A 317 6.76 -13.91 11.26
CA PHE A 317 8.04 -13.73 11.91
C PHE A 317 8.07 -12.44 12.74
N ARG A 318 8.86 -12.45 13.84
CA ARG A 318 8.79 -11.42 14.89
C ARG A 318 9.61 -10.18 14.59
N GLU A 319 10.77 -10.34 13.93
CA GLU A 319 11.74 -9.27 13.70
C GLU A 319 12.13 -9.22 12.23
N GLN A 320 12.31 -8.00 11.68
CA GLN A 320 12.73 -7.83 10.27
C GLN A 320 14.22 -8.16 10.10
N GLU A 321 14.59 -9.39 10.48
CA GLU A 321 15.94 -9.94 10.41
C GLU A 321 15.93 -11.33 9.77
N THR A 322 17.04 -11.67 9.11
CA THR A 322 17.16 -12.96 8.40
C THR A 322 16.93 -14.17 9.31
N PRO A 323 17.48 -14.25 10.57
CA PRO A 323 17.23 -15.39 11.44
C PRO A 323 15.76 -15.59 11.79
N SER A 324 15.02 -14.50 12.06
CA SER A 324 13.61 -14.59 12.42
C SER A 324 12.74 -15.05 11.24
N LEU A 325 13.07 -14.66 10.00
CA LEU A 325 12.39 -15.19 8.82
C LEU A 325 12.77 -16.66 8.55
N ILE A 326 14.00 -17.06 8.78
CA ILE A 326 14.45 -18.47 8.66
C ILE A 326 13.61 -19.34 9.60
N GLU A 327 13.51 -18.97 10.89
CA GLU A 327 12.70 -19.69 11.86
C GLU A 327 11.23 -19.85 11.39
N ALA A 328 10.64 -18.78 10.87
CA ALA A 328 9.27 -18.82 10.38
C ALA A 328 9.11 -19.69 9.12
N LEU A 329 10.11 -19.71 8.22
CA LEU A 329 10.10 -20.56 7.03
C LEU A 329 10.23 -22.06 7.41
N GLU A 330 11.12 -22.39 8.34
CA GLU A 330 11.27 -23.75 8.86
C GLU A 330 9.99 -24.21 9.58
N TRP A 331 9.40 -23.33 10.39
CA TRP A 331 8.11 -23.60 11.04
C TRP A 331 6.99 -23.83 10.03
N PHE A 332 6.89 -22.98 9.02
CA PHE A 332 5.93 -23.13 7.93
C PHE A 332 6.06 -24.48 7.20
N GLU A 333 7.29 -24.91 6.91
CA GLU A 333 7.54 -26.22 6.25
C GLU A 333 7.03 -27.39 7.11
N GLY A 334 7.16 -27.27 8.43
CA GLY A 334 6.68 -28.30 9.36
C GLY A 334 5.16 -28.39 9.45
N CYS A 335 4.45 -27.29 9.25
CA CYS A 335 3.00 -27.22 9.46
C CYS A 335 2.18 -26.86 8.21
N ARG A 336 2.82 -26.68 7.02
CA ARG A 336 2.12 -26.24 5.80
C ARG A 336 0.95 -27.14 5.37
N GLY A 337 1.03 -28.45 5.61
CA GLY A 337 -0.03 -29.40 5.31
C GLY A 337 -1.30 -29.22 6.14
N GLU A 338 -1.22 -28.43 7.21
CA GLU A 338 -2.33 -28.08 8.09
C GLU A 338 -2.98 -26.73 7.70
N ILE A 339 -2.38 -25.97 6.77
CA ILE A 339 -2.92 -24.70 6.29
C ILE A 339 -3.73 -24.96 5.02
N ASP A 340 -5.04 -24.84 5.15
CA ASP A 340 -5.98 -25.09 4.08
C ASP A 340 -6.01 -23.94 3.05
N PRO A 341 -5.76 -24.20 1.73
CA PRO A 341 -5.92 -23.21 0.68
C PRO A 341 -7.32 -22.58 0.61
N GLN A 342 -8.36 -23.33 0.92
CA GLN A 342 -9.74 -22.84 0.98
C GLN A 342 -9.90 -21.82 2.12
N ALA A 343 -9.28 -22.04 3.28
CA ALA A 343 -9.28 -21.09 4.38
C ALA A 343 -8.57 -19.78 4.00
N CYS A 344 -7.48 -19.85 3.22
CA CYS A 344 -6.81 -18.67 2.67
C CYS A 344 -7.77 -17.88 1.77
N ARG A 345 -8.43 -18.55 0.83
CA ARG A 345 -9.43 -17.93 -0.06
C ARG A 345 -10.57 -17.28 0.71
N GLN A 346 -11.17 -17.98 1.67
CA GLN A 346 -12.26 -17.47 2.51
C GLN A 346 -11.84 -16.22 3.29
N ASN A 347 -10.59 -16.18 3.80
CA ASN A 347 -10.08 -15.01 4.48
C ASN A 347 -9.91 -13.82 3.51
N ALA A 348 -9.44 -14.05 2.28
CA ALA A 348 -9.28 -13.01 1.26
C ALA A 348 -10.61 -12.39 0.81
N VAL A 349 -11.68 -13.18 0.68
CA VAL A 349 -13.02 -12.71 0.28
C VAL A 349 -13.55 -11.62 1.22
N ARG A 350 -13.12 -11.60 2.48
CA ARG A 350 -13.48 -10.51 3.42
C ARG A 350 -13.02 -9.12 2.96
N PHE A 351 -12.17 -9.03 1.97
CA PHE A 351 -11.58 -7.80 1.45
C PHE A 351 -11.93 -7.55 -0.01
N ASP A 352 -12.96 -8.24 -0.53
CA ASP A 352 -13.35 -8.13 -1.93
C ASP A 352 -13.85 -6.73 -2.30
N ARG A 353 -13.87 -6.44 -3.59
CA ARG A 353 -14.29 -5.16 -4.14
C ARG A 353 -15.77 -4.85 -3.88
N PRO A 354 -16.73 -5.78 -4.04
CA PRO A 354 -18.14 -5.51 -3.75
C PRO A 354 -18.39 -5.05 -2.31
N ARG A 355 -17.74 -5.71 -1.32
CA ARG A 355 -17.84 -5.30 0.08
C ARG A 355 -17.33 -3.86 0.28
N PHE A 356 -16.16 -3.51 -0.29
CA PHE A 356 -15.64 -2.15 -0.20
C PHE A 356 -16.63 -1.14 -0.78
N GLU A 357 -17.15 -1.39 -1.98
CA GLU A 357 -18.07 -0.50 -2.68
C GLU A 357 -19.35 -0.27 -1.85
N GLN A 358 -19.87 -1.33 -1.22
CA GLN A 358 -21.05 -1.23 -0.36
C GLN A 358 -20.78 -0.40 0.91
N GLU A 359 -19.72 -0.75 1.67
CA GLU A 359 -19.38 -0.06 2.92
C GLU A 359 -19.03 1.41 2.67
N PHE A 360 -18.24 1.69 1.61
CA PHE A 360 -17.82 3.03 1.26
C PHE A 360 -19.01 3.90 0.83
N LYS A 361 -19.90 3.37 -0.03
CA LYS A 361 -21.09 4.08 -0.48
C LYS A 361 -22.03 4.40 0.68
N GLN A 362 -22.27 3.43 1.56
CA GLN A 362 -23.11 3.63 2.73
C GLN A 362 -22.55 4.73 3.64
N PHE A 363 -21.24 4.67 3.94
CA PHE A 363 -20.58 5.67 4.77
C PHE A 363 -20.68 7.08 4.19
N VAL A 364 -20.38 7.24 2.89
CA VAL A 364 -20.42 8.55 2.23
C VAL A 364 -21.84 9.14 2.27
N LEU A 365 -22.87 8.34 1.94
CA LEU A 365 -24.27 8.80 1.95
C LEU A 365 -24.70 9.20 3.35
N GLU A 366 -24.37 8.41 4.38
CA GLU A 366 -24.67 8.75 5.77
C GLU A 366 -24.04 10.09 6.18
N LYS A 367 -22.76 10.31 5.85
CA LYS A 367 -22.08 11.56 6.21
C LYS A 367 -22.60 12.75 5.42
N TYR A 368 -22.95 12.56 4.16
CA TYR A 368 -23.53 13.61 3.34
C TYR A 368 -24.93 14.03 3.85
N GLU A 369 -25.79 13.07 4.22
CA GLU A 369 -27.09 13.36 4.83
C GLU A 369 -26.97 14.07 6.19
N GLN A 370 -25.97 13.70 6.99
CA GLN A 370 -25.68 14.38 8.26
C GLN A 370 -25.24 15.82 8.03
N PHE A 371 -24.37 16.05 7.05
CA PHE A 371 -23.85 17.37 6.69
C PHE A 371 -24.96 18.30 6.17
N GLN A 372 -25.89 17.81 5.35
CA GLN A 372 -27.00 18.60 4.83
C GLN A 372 -28.01 19.07 5.90
N LYS A 373 -27.95 18.53 7.11
CA LYS A 373 -28.85 18.89 8.23
C LYS A 373 -28.24 19.94 9.16
N LEU A 374 -26.96 20.29 8.94
CA LEU A 374 -26.25 21.35 9.69
C LEU A 374 -26.50 22.71 9.10
#